data_f42f3af4a84d5b612c4343fb9d239ffa
#
_entry.id   f42f3af4a84d5b612c4343fb9d239ffa
#
_cell.length_a   1.000
_cell.length_b   1.000
_cell.length_c   1.000
_cell.angle_alpha   90.00
_cell.angle_beta   90.00
_cell.angle_gamma   90.00
#
_symmetry.space_group_name_H-M   'P 1'
#
loop_
_entity.id
_entity.type
_entity.pdbx_description
1 polymer ?
#
loop_
_entity_poly.entity_id
_entity_poly.type
_entity_poly.pdbx_seq_one_letter_code
_entity_poly.pdbx_strand_id
1 'polypeptide(L)'
;WIQISNESYLLADNGEKYPIRSGNGITLGEKFWMPDSGEASFSLIFPLLPPTVKVIDFIESDCEDCFKVWGIHLDGKLPELDLSDDVKKQKLNYDEPLPKAELKDGKSVITGRLLGYEKHYALPFSCRTCDLLTAKFEDTEIKVNEDGTFRTEIELCTPTTVSFSVGRDIYFDVFLVPGGELDMAVNLRELSRSESKLLKGKRAGGKKVYFSGTMAALNDEMITDDEHLMDVWGMVHWNMNDLYNMTAGQYKAYWLKKYEETKSAICSDKKRSQAYRNLLLAQNDLLCTLTLTRVSSNLAYAYVQCSGLPAREAYQKFKQPELSDDFYDYIRQLNILNSPVMLYTNGYADLVRGMGYMRVKMDDKLSDIFAFILSSDKVSVEDAEIIREFKADTDAGKTSVYREKMGELRIKYDDLFKEFSSMQQDYILKKIIAGYLGTEQGLFFDLQKMMKYAQKISDFTPLTIHDFEEIRKMSDPYYLSRLTRMNNRLLETIEANKKKKGYTVNESGEVKDEDLFYSITSKFKGKVILVDFWATWCGPCKMAMKQMKPMKKD
;
A
#
# COMPACT_ATOMS: atom_id res chain seq x y z
N TRP A 1 22.24 12.19 3.85
CA TRP A 1 22.68 13.59 3.96
C TRP A 1 21.53 14.49 4.42
N ILE A 2 21.87 15.65 5.03
CA ILE A 2 20.95 16.73 5.34
C ILE A 2 21.44 18.02 4.67
N GLN A 3 20.53 18.98 4.50
CA GLN A 3 20.86 20.30 3.96
C GLN A 3 19.97 21.32 4.68
N ILE A 4 20.54 22.43 5.11
CA ILE A 4 19.80 23.55 5.69
C ILE A 4 19.87 24.70 4.70
N SER A 5 18.72 25.20 4.26
CA SER A 5 18.65 26.28 3.28
C SER A 5 19.16 27.60 3.84
N ASN A 6 19.77 28.45 2.99
CA ASN A 6 20.08 29.85 3.31
C ASN A 6 18.82 30.70 3.54
N GLU A 7 17.65 30.22 3.09
CA GLU A 7 16.36 30.87 3.25
C GLU A 7 15.65 30.51 4.57
N SER A 8 16.29 29.68 5.41
CA SER A 8 15.72 29.23 6.68
C SER A 8 15.43 30.41 7.61
N TYR A 9 14.35 30.33 8.36
CA TYR A 9 13.98 31.35 9.33
C TYR A 9 13.22 30.74 10.53
N LEU A 10 13.20 31.51 11.63
CA LEU A 10 12.27 31.26 12.73
C LEU A 10 11.01 32.14 12.52
N LEU A 11 9.85 31.52 12.60
CA LEU A 11 8.58 32.24 12.70
C LEU A 11 8.18 32.29 14.18
N ALA A 12 8.10 33.49 14.72
CA ALA A 12 7.74 33.67 16.11
C ALA A 12 6.22 33.78 16.30
N ASP A 13 5.75 33.56 17.54
CA ASP A 13 4.33 33.67 17.95
C ASP A 13 3.74 35.08 17.77
N ASN A 14 4.58 36.11 17.60
CA ASN A 14 4.17 37.48 17.22
C ASN A 14 4.01 37.66 15.69
N GLY A 15 4.25 36.62 14.89
CA GLY A 15 4.18 36.61 13.41
C GLY A 15 5.41 37.17 12.71
N GLU A 16 6.47 37.56 13.43
CA GLU A 16 7.72 38.04 12.82
C GLU A 16 8.61 36.87 12.37
N LYS A 17 9.31 37.10 11.25
CA LYS A 17 10.31 36.19 10.70
C LYS A 17 11.73 36.62 11.08
N TYR A 18 12.51 35.68 11.60
CA TYR A 18 13.91 35.88 11.98
C TYR A 18 14.79 35.01 11.06
N PRO A 19 15.36 35.59 9.97
CA PRO A 19 16.16 34.83 9.01
C PRO A 19 17.43 34.26 9.64
N ILE A 20 17.84 33.06 9.17
CA ILE A 20 19.09 32.43 9.60
C ILE A 20 20.30 33.30 9.26
N ARG A 21 21.30 33.35 10.15
CA ARG A 21 22.55 34.09 9.94
C ARG A 21 23.69 33.18 9.53
N SER A 22 23.85 32.06 10.22
CA SER A 22 24.94 31.10 9.96
C SER A 22 24.67 29.75 10.61
N GLY A 23 25.43 28.74 10.19
CA GLY A 23 25.54 27.44 10.85
C GLY A 23 26.92 27.26 11.48
N ASN A 24 27.00 26.54 12.59
CA ASN A 24 28.23 26.04 13.18
C ASN A 24 28.20 24.51 13.17
N GLY A 25 29.17 23.89 12.53
CA GLY A 25 29.19 22.44 12.27
C GLY A 25 28.40 22.00 11.02
N ILE A 26 27.80 22.95 10.29
CA ILE A 26 27.11 22.75 9.03
C ILE A 26 27.24 23.99 8.13
N THR A 27 27.43 23.81 6.83
CA THR A 27 27.41 24.90 5.84
C THR A 27 26.02 25.04 5.26
N LEU A 28 25.45 26.25 5.33
CA LEU A 28 24.10 26.53 4.80
C LEU A 28 24.12 26.37 3.25
N GLY A 29 23.08 25.77 2.71
CA GLY A 29 22.90 25.55 1.27
C GLY A 29 23.71 24.37 0.70
N GLU A 30 24.57 23.74 1.50
CA GLU A 30 25.39 22.60 1.08
C GLU A 30 24.90 21.28 1.69
N LYS A 31 25.19 20.17 1.02
CA LYS A 31 24.89 18.82 1.53
C LYS A 31 25.86 18.46 2.65
N PHE A 32 25.33 18.24 3.84
CA PHE A 32 26.06 17.66 4.95
C PHE A 32 25.86 16.14 4.94
N TRP A 33 26.92 15.39 4.67
CA TRP A 33 26.89 13.93 4.65
C TRP A 33 26.96 13.39 6.07
N MET A 34 25.94 12.61 6.43
CA MET A 34 25.87 12.00 7.74
C MET A 34 27.02 11.01 7.96
N PRO A 35 27.63 10.98 9.16
CA PRO A 35 28.60 9.95 9.51
C PRO A 35 27.93 8.58 9.61
N ASP A 36 28.73 7.51 9.64
CA ASP A 36 28.26 6.11 9.73
C ASP A 36 27.41 5.85 10.98
N SER A 37 27.59 6.62 12.05
CA SER A 37 26.74 6.58 13.25
C SER A 37 25.29 6.98 12.99
N GLY A 38 25.02 7.70 11.88
CA GLY A 38 23.71 8.26 11.58
C GLY A 38 23.32 9.46 12.46
N GLU A 39 24.23 9.95 13.31
CA GLU A 39 23.98 11.06 14.24
C GLU A 39 24.98 12.19 13.99
N ALA A 40 24.49 13.43 13.99
CA ALA A 40 25.31 14.62 13.89
C ALA A 40 24.73 15.75 14.76
N SER A 41 25.59 16.61 15.27
CA SER A 41 25.22 17.79 16.03
C SER A 41 25.77 19.05 15.38
N PHE A 42 24.93 20.05 15.22
CA PHE A 42 25.30 21.36 14.70
C PHE A 42 24.43 22.44 15.35
N SER A 43 24.83 23.69 15.24
CA SER A 43 24.09 24.83 15.75
C SER A 43 23.71 25.78 14.62
N LEU A 44 22.48 26.30 14.66
CA LEU A 44 21.99 27.32 13.74
C LEU A 44 21.87 28.65 14.48
N ILE A 45 22.36 29.73 13.91
CA ILE A 45 22.42 31.05 14.54
C ILE A 45 21.43 31.98 13.87
N PHE A 46 20.56 32.55 14.68
CA PHE A 46 19.51 33.49 14.29
C PHE A 46 19.72 34.86 14.97
N PRO A 47 18.99 35.92 14.55
CA PRO A 47 18.94 37.17 15.29
C PRO A 47 18.42 36.97 16.74
N LEU A 48 18.76 37.91 17.62
CA LEU A 48 18.26 37.91 18.98
C LEU A 48 16.72 38.07 18.97
N LEU A 49 16.04 37.16 19.65
CA LEU A 49 14.59 37.20 19.79
C LEU A 49 14.18 38.14 20.96
N PRO A 50 13.10 38.93 20.81
CA PRO A 50 12.56 39.67 21.92
C PRO A 50 12.16 38.77 23.10
N PRO A 51 12.31 39.19 24.35
CA PRO A 51 11.91 38.39 25.52
C PRO A 51 10.42 38.04 25.58
N THR A 52 9.60 38.73 24.80
CA THR A 52 8.15 38.50 24.67
C THR A 52 7.81 37.27 23.85
N VAL A 53 8.72 36.84 22.96
CA VAL A 53 8.54 35.63 22.13
C VAL A 53 8.65 34.40 23.04
N LYS A 54 7.65 33.54 23.01
CA LYS A 54 7.60 32.28 23.81
C LYS A 54 7.65 31.03 22.97
N VAL A 55 7.10 31.08 21.77
CA VAL A 55 7.04 29.96 20.83
C VAL A 55 7.60 30.37 19.48
N ILE A 56 8.35 29.50 18.87
CA ILE A 56 8.89 29.67 17.53
C ILE A 56 8.68 28.41 16.70
N ASP A 57 8.58 28.60 15.40
CA ASP A 57 8.66 27.52 14.43
C ASP A 57 9.94 27.67 13.62
N PHE A 58 10.64 26.57 13.38
CA PHE A 58 11.74 26.55 12.44
C PHE A 58 11.21 26.18 11.05
N ILE A 59 11.45 27.04 10.07
CA ILE A 59 11.03 26.86 8.68
C ILE A 59 12.26 26.88 7.80
N GLU A 60 12.55 25.78 7.10
CA GLU A 60 13.70 25.69 6.21
C GLU A 60 13.53 26.59 4.98
N SER A 61 12.34 26.61 4.39
CA SER A 61 11.92 27.57 3.36
C SER A 61 10.39 27.52 3.17
N ASP A 62 9.85 28.42 2.37
CA ASP A 62 8.41 28.51 2.09
C ASP A 62 7.92 27.41 1.11
N CYS A 63 8.78 26.49 0.67
CA CYS A 63 8.39 25.39 -0.20
C CYS A 63 7.47 24.38 0.52
N GLU A 64 6.64 23.68 -0.24
CA GLU A 64 5.71 22.68 0.29
C GLU A 64 6.44 21.50 0.95
N ASP A 65 7.56 21.08 0.34
CA ASP A 65 8.33 19.88 0.72
C ASP A 65 9.49 20.17 1.68
N CYS A 66 9.64 21.43 2.15
CA CYS A 66 10.74 21.81 3.01
C CYS A 66 10.53 21.36 4.45
N PHE A 67 11.66 21.08 5.12
CA PHE A 67 11.69 20.66 6.51
C PHE A 67 11.17 21.77 7.43
N LYS A 68 10.31 21.43 8.37
CA LYS A 68 9.70 22.35 9.33
C LYS A 68 9.62 21.71 10.71
N VAL A 69 9.90 22.48 11.76
CA VAL A 69 9.71 22.06 13.15
C VAL A 69 8.78 23.06 13.81
N TRP A 70 7.64 22.57 14.24
CA TRP A 70 6.58 23.40 14.79
C TRP A 70 6.59 23.43 16.32
N GLY A 71 6.15 24.55 16.89
CA GLY A 71 5.82 24.67 18.32
C GLY A 71 7.01 24.49 19.26
N ILE A 72 8.17 25.10 18.96
CA ILE A 72 9.34 25.11 19.85
C ILE A 72 9.11 26.12 20.97
N HIS A 73 8.86 25.64 22.19
CA HIS A 73 8.67 26.48 23.39
C HIS A 73 10.02 26.87 23.98
N LEU A 74 10.29 28.18 24.04
CA LEU A 74 11.56 28.74 24.52
C LEU A 74 11.73 28.68 26.04
N ASP A 75 10.63 28.59 26.79
CA ASP A 75 10.64 28.44 28.25
C ASP A 75 10.77 26.99 28.73
N GLY A 76 10.84 26.05 27.79
CA GLY A 76 10.91 24.62 28.07
C GLY A 76 9.62 24.01 28.63
N LYS A 77 8.54 24.79 28.75
CA LYS A 77 7.24 24.32 29.24
C LYS A 77 6.47 23.70 28.09
N LEU A 78 5.69 22.72 28.44
CA LEU A 78 4.82 22.05 27.49
C LEU A 78 3.42 22.65 27.63
N PRO A 79 2.74 22.94 26.51
CA PRO A 79 1.35 23.41 26.58
C PRO A 79 0.47 22.33 27.21
N GLU A 80 -0.50 22.75 28.00
CA GLU A 80 -1.56 21.87 28.45
C GLU A 80 -2.38 21.40 27.25
N LEU A 81 -2.75 20.13 27.27
CA LEU A 81 -3.61 19.58 26.22
C LEU A 81 -5.06 19.99 26.46
N ASP A 82 -5.65 20.66 25.50
CA ASP A 82 -7.08 20.97 25.49
C ASP A 82 -7.91 19.74 25.12
N LEU A 83 -8.02 18.81 26.06
CA LEU A 83 -8.87 17.62 25.94
C LEU A 83 -10.31 17.98 26.30
N SER A 84 -11.26 17.50 25.48
CA SER A 84 -12.68 17.60 25.81
C SER A 84 -13.00 16.87 27.12
N ASP A 85 -14.04 17.32 27.80
CA ASP A 85 -14.51 16.68 29.04
C ASP A 85 -14.91 15.21 28.80
N ASP A 86 -15.43 14.91 27.63
CA ASP A 86 -15.84 13.55 27.25
C ASP A 86 -14.64 12.62 27.17
N VAL A 87 -13.54 13.04 26.54
CA VAL A 87 -12.29 12.31 26.50
C VAL A 87 -11.69 12.13 27.90
N LYS A 88 -11.69 13.19 28.74
CA LYS A 88 -11.14 13.12 30.11
C LYS A 88 -11.91 12.17 31.03
N LYS A 89 -13.23 12.07 30.87
CA LYS A 89 -14.13 11.31 31.74
C LYS A 89 -14.42 9.89 31.24
N GLN A 90 -13.99 9.57 30.03
CA GLN A 90 -14.32 8.30 29.40
C GLN A 90 -13.72 7.10 30.15
N LYS A 91 -14.53 6.08 30.34
CA LYS A 91 -14.10 4.75 30.75
C LYS A 91 -14.09 3.84 29.53
N LEU A 92 -12.90 3.41 29.12
CA LEU A 92 -12.74 2.46 28.04
C LEU A 92 -13.22 1.06 28.51
N ASN A 93 -13.95 0.36 27.64
CA ASN A 93 -14.45 -0.98 27.90
C ASN A 93 -13.53 -2.02 27.20
N TYR A 94 -12.54 -2.52 27.91
CA TYR A 94 -11.61 -3.55 27.40
C TYR A 94 -12.23 -4.95 27.30
N ASP A 95 -13.48 -5.14 27.77
CA ASP A 95 -14.24 -6.38 27.61
C ASP A 95 -15.12 -6.34 26.34
N GLU A 96 -15.11 -5.27 25.57
CA GLU A 96 -15.82 -5.15 24.30
C GLU A 96 -15.29 -6.19 23.29
N PRO A 97 -16.14 -7.12 22.80
CA PRO A 97 -15.68 -8.13 21.85
C PRO A 97 -15.49 -7.50 20.45
N LEU A 98 -14.64 -8.15 19.63
CA LEU A 98 -14.59 -7.79 18.21
C LEU A 98 -15.99 -7.95 17.57
N PRO A 99 -16.39 -7.02 16.69
CA PRO A 99 -17.63 -7.14 15.93
C PRO A 99 -17.56 -8.40 15.05
N LYS A 100 -18.73 -8.87 14.59
CA LYS A 100 -18.78 -10.03 13.70
C LYS A 100 -17.97 -9.77 12.42
N ALA A 101 -17.06 -10.68 12.08
CA ALA A 101 -16.30 -10.67 10.83
C ALA A 101 -17.23 -11.06 9.67
N GLU A 102 -17.85 -10.10 9.03
CA GLU A 102 -18.77 -10.31 7.91
C GLU A 102 -18.63 -9.21 6.86
N LEU A 103 -19.04 -9.50 5.64
CA LEU A 103 -19.13 -8.55 4.55
C LEU A 103 -20.44 -7.75 4.67
N LYS A 104 -20.31 -6.47 5.00
CA LYS A 104 -21.44 -5.57 5.16
C LYS A 104 -20.99 -4.13 4.91
N ASP A 105 -21.54 -3.52 3.86
CA ASP A 105 -21.24 -2.11 3.60
C ASP A 105 -21.80 -1.19 4.69
N GLY A 106 -21.03 -0.19 5.02
CA GLY A 106 -21.41 0.88 5.92
C GLY A 106 -20.39 2.00 5.94
N LYS A 107 -20.80 3.16 6.41
CA LYS A 107 -19.91 4.28 6.63
C LYS A 107 -19.48 4.30 8.08
N SER A 108 -18.18 4.32 8.34
CA SER A 108 -17.65 4.68 9.65
C SER A 108 -17.52 6.19 9.72
N VAL A 109 -18.11 6.81 10.74
CA VAL A 109 -18.02 8.25 10.98
C VAL A 109 -16.90 8.52 11.97
N ILE A 110 -15.93 9.32 11.57
CA ILE A 110 -14.82 9.69 12.40
C ILE A 110 -14.88 11.19 12.64
N THR A 111 -14.93 11.58 13.90
CA THR A 111 -14.80 12.96 14.36
C THR A 111 -13.54 13.10 15.20
N GLY A 112 -13.10 14.32 15.42
CA GLY A 112 -12.01 14.53 16.34
C GLY A 112 -11.32 15.87 16.24
N ARG A 113 -10.15 15.93 16.89
CA ARG A 113 -9.31 17.13 16.92
C ARG A 113 -7.83 16.74 16.88
N LEU A 114 -7.05 17.51 16.15
CA LEU A 114 -5.59 17.50 16.22
C LEU A 114 -5.14 18.44 17.35
N LEU A 115 -4.68 17.88 18.46
CA LEU A 115 -4.21 18.64 19.62
C LEU A 115 -2.83 19.25 19.33
N GLY A 116 -2.69 20.55 19.59
CA GLY A 116 -1.49 21.30 19.23
C GLY A 116 -1.44 21.72 17.75
N TYR A 117 -2.55 21.65 17.03
CA TYR A 117 -2.65 22.13 15.66
C TYR A 117 -2.81 23.64 15.61
N GLU A 118 -2.05 24.26 14.72
CA GLU A 118 -2.19 25.66 14.33
C GLU A 118 -2.44 25.74 12.81
N LYS A 119 -3.34 26.62 12.39
CA LYS A 119 -3.75 26.75 10.97
C LYS A 119 -2.56 26.87 9.99
N HIS A 120 -1.52 27.60 10.40
CA HIS A 120 -0.34 27.85 9.56
C HIS A 120 0.57 26.64 9.38
N TYR A 121 0.39 25.56 10.19
CA TYR A 121 1.12 24.31 9.97
C TYR A 121 0.76 23.64 8.64
N ALA A 122 -0.47 23.86 8.16
CA ALA A 122 -0.97 23.28 6.90
C ALA A 122 -0.65 21.77 6.77
N LEU A 123 -0.79 21.02 7.89
CA LEU A 123 -0.44 19.60 7.94
C LEU A 123 -1.44 18.78 7.12
N PRO A 124 -0.98 18.02 6.13
CA PRO A 124 -1.82 17.02 5.48
C PRO A 124 -2.32 16.00 6.52
N PHE A 125 -3.60 15.69 6.49
CA PHE A 125 -4.18 14.63 7.29
C PHE A 125 -5.00 13.74 6.37
N SER A 126 -4.73 12.46 6.38
CA SER A 126 -5.40 11.51 5.49
C SER A 126 -5.53 10.14 6.15
N CYS A 127 -6.35 9.29 5.54
CA CYS A 127 -6.39 7.88 5.87
C CYS A 127 -6.30 7.03 4.60
N ARG A 128 -5.75 5.83 4.75
CA ARG A 128 -5.57 4.86 3.68
C ARG A 128 -6.37 3.61 3.97
N THR A 129 -7.26 3.28 3.06
CA THR A 129 -8.03 2.03 3.07
C THR A 129 -7.53 1.10 1.98
N CYS A 130 -7.71 -0.22 2.16
CA CYS A 130 -7.51 -1.22 1.13
C CYS A 130 -8.88 -1.76 0.71
N ASP A 131 -9.25 -1.58 -0.55
CA ASP A 131 -10.48 -2.17 -1.08
C ASP A 131 -10.33 -3.69 -1.23
N LEU A 132 -11.22 -4.43 -0.61
CA LEU A 132 -11.15 -5.89 -0.53
C LEU A 132 -11.23 -6.59 -1.88
N LEU A 133 -11.94 -5.99 -2.87
CA LEU A 133 -12.16 -6.61 -4.17
C LEU A 133 -11.14 -6.24 -5.22
N THR A 134 -10.55 -5.07 -5.12
CA THR A 134 -9.53 -4.61 -6.08
C THR A 134 -8.11 -4.73 -5.54
N ALA A 135 -7.97 -4.98 -4.22
CA ALA A 135 -6.71 -4.92 -3.48
C ALA A 135 -5.93 -3.61 -3.77
N LYS A 136 -6.65 -2.52 -4.03
CA LYS A 136 -6.07 -1.19 -4.25
C LYS A 136 -6.16 -0.37 -2.98
N PHE A 137 -5.10 0.37 -2.72
CA PHE A 137 -5.11 1.36 -1.66
C PHE A 137 -5.72 2.67 -2.17
N GLU A 138 -6.58 3.26 -1.36
CA GLU A 138 -7.21 4.55 -1.62
C GLU A 138 -6.88 5.50 -0.47
N ASP A 139 -6.28 6.65 -0.80
CA ASP A 139 -6.01 7.71 0.15
C ASP A 139 -7.19 8.70 0.17
N THR A 140 -7.77 8.90 1.34
CA THR A 140 -8.81 9.89 1.58
C THR A 140 -8.23 11.05 2.37
N GLU A 141 -8.18 12.24 1.78
CA GLU A 141 -7.79 13.46 2.48
C GLU A 141 -8.88 13.86 3.49
N ILE A 142 -8.46 14.18 4.71
CA ILE A 142 -9.32 14.60 5.80
C ILE A 142 -9.15 16.11 6.00
N LYS A 143 -10.23 16.85 5.76
CA LYS A 143 -10.22 18.30 5.94
C LYS A 143 -10.18 18.65 7.43
N VAL A 144 -9.15 19.37 7.84
CA VAL A 144 -8.99 19.91 9.19
C VAL A 144 -9.48 21.37 9.21
N ASN A 145 -10.32 21.70 10.16
CA ASN A 145 -10.80 23.07 10.39
C ASN A 145 -9.71 23.94 11.03
N GLU A 146 -9.90 25.25 11.05
CA GLU A 146 -8.92 26.20 11.62
C GLU A 146 -8.62 25.97 13.10
N ASP A 147 -9.59 25.43 13.85
CA ASP A 147 -9.46 25.06 15.26
C ASP A 147 -8.91 23.65 15.51
N GLY A 148 -8.44 22.97 14.44
CA GLY A 148 -7.90 21.61 14.50
C GLY A 148 -8.96 20.51 14.53
N THR A 149 -10.26 20.85 14.53
CA THR A 149 -11.32 19.82 14.45
C THR A 149 -11.47 19.23 13.06
N PHE A 150 -11.96 18.00 12.98
CA PHE A 150 -12.24 17.34 11.71
C PHE A 150 -13.44 16.39 11.83
N ARG A 151 -14.06 16.11 10.68
CA ARG A 151 -15.07 15.07 10.50
C ARG A 151 -14.89 14.43 9.12
N THR A 152 -14.89 13.11 9.08
CA THR A 152 -14.84 12.35 7.83
C THR A 152 -15.75 11.13 7.91
N GLU A 153 -16.12 10.59 6.76
CA GLU A 153 -16.86 9.35 6.61
C GLU A 153 -16.07 8.42 5.70
N ILE A 154 -15.80 7.21 6.18
CA ILE A 154 -15.03 6.19 5.46
C ILE A 154 -15.97 5.05 5.10
N GLU A 155 -16.11 4.77 3.78
CA GLU A 155 -16.88 3.61 3.31
C GLU A 155 -16.09 2.33 3.56
N LEU A 156 -16.67 1.40 4.29
CA LEU A 156 -16.08 0.11 4.62
C LEU A 156 -17.05 -1.01 4.22
N CYS A 157 -16.50 -2.18 3.91
CA CYS A 157 -17.28 -3.38 3.64
C CYS A 157 -17.09 -4.49 4.68
N THR A 158 -16.28 -4.24 5.68
CA THR A 158 -15.98 -5.16 6.78
C THR A 158 -15.33 -4.37 7.93
N PRO A 159 -15.43 -4.81 9.19
CA PRO A 159 -14.58 -4.28 10.26
C PRO A 159 -13.12 -4.51 9.91
N THR A 160 -12.30 -3.47 9.93
CA THR A 160 -10.91 -3.58 9.50
C THR A 160 -10.03 -2.48 10.07
N THR A 161 -8.72 -2.70 10.01
CA THR A 161 -7.71 -1.70 10.35
C THR A 161 -7.51 -0.73 9.17
N VAL A 162 -7.48 0.56 9.48
CA VAL A 162 -7.26 1.66 8.53
C VAL A 162 -6.07 2.48 9.00
N SER A 163 -5.12 2.76 8.11
CA SER A 163 -3.94 3.56 8.44
C SER A 163 -4.22 5.04 8.26
N PHE A 164 -4.00 5.84 9.31
CA PHE A 164 -4.05 7.29 9.28
C PHE A 164 -2.65 7.86 9.16
N SER A 165 -2.52 9.00 8.47
CA SER A 165 -1.25 9.71 8.36
C SER A 165 -1.42 11.19 8.70
N VAL A 166 -0.47 11.72 9.47
CA VAL A 166 -0.35 13.14 9.79
C VAL A 166 0.99 13.62 9.22
N GLY A 167 0.95 14.68 8.43
CA GLY A 167 2.13 15.06 7.67
C GLY A 167 2.46 14.00 6.62
N ARG A 168 3.75 13.74 6.41
CA ARG A 168 4.22 12.79 5.37
C ARG A 168 4.66 11.45 5.92
N ASP A 169 5.18 11.42 7.15
CA ASP A 169 5.96 10.29 7.67
C ASP A 169 5.43 9.73 9.00
N ILE A 170 4.35 10.28 9.54
CA ILE A 170 3.78 9.82 10.80
C ILE A 170 2.51 9.04 10.51
N TYR A 171 2.50 7.76 10.84
CA TYR A 171 1.40 6.84 10.61
C TYR A 171 0.93 6.22 11.92
N PHE A 172 -0.37 5.94 12.00
CA PHE A 172 -0.96 5.14 13.07
C PHE A 172 -2.20 4.41 12.56
N ASP A 173 -2.43 3.24 13.09
CA ASP A 173 -3.53 2.38 12.69
C ASP A 173 -4.72 2.50 13.62
N VAL A 174 -5.92 2.47 13.05
CA VAL A 174 -7.21 2.56 13.75
C VAL A 174 -8.12 1.46 13.24
N PHE A 175 -8.70 0.68 14.14
CA PHE A 175 -9.71 -0.32 13.80
C PHE A 175 -11.08 0.34 13.68
N LEU A 176 -11.69 0.23 12.51
CA LEU A 176 -12.97 0.84 12.17
C LEU A 176 -14.03 -0.22 11.85
N VAL A 177 -15.29 0.13 12.11
CA VAL A 177 -16.45 -0.76 11.92
C VAL A 177 -17.45 -0.09 10.98
N PRO A 178 -18.00 -0.80 9.96
CA PRO A 178 -19.08 -0.28 9.13
C PRO A 178 -20.29 0.13 9.98
N GLY A 179 -20.72 1.39 9.87
CA GLY A 179 -21.78 1.97 10.67
C GLY A 179 -21.39 2.40 12.07
N GLY A 180 -20.09 2.28 12.43
CA GLY A 180 -19.55 2.75 13.71
C GLY A 180 -19.30 4.25 13.74
N GLU A 181 -19.24 4.80 14.95
CA GLU A 181 -18.87 6.19 15.24
C GLU A 181 -17.67 6.19 16.18
N LEU A 182 -16.61 6.89 15.80
CA LEU A 182 -15.39 7.01 16.58
C LEU A 182 -14.97 8.47 16.67
N ASP A 183 -14.72 8.94 17.89
CA ASP A 183 -14.10 10.23 18.12
C ASP A 183 -12.66 10.05 18.58
N MET A 184 -11.72 10.87 18.05
CA MET A 184 -10.31 10.77 18.40
C MET A 184 -9.64 12.13 18.56
N ALA A 185 -8.92 12.30 19.68
CA ALA A 185 -8.06 13.46 19.89
C ALA A 185 -6.60 13.06 19.64
N VAL A 186 -6.05 13.52 18.53
CA VAL A 186 -4.70 13.17 18.05
C VAL A 186 -3.68 14.14 18.62
N ASN A 187 -2.80 13.68 19.48
CA ASN A 187 -1.76 14.48 20.10
C ASN A 187 -0.54 14.57 19.18
N LEU A 188 -0.48 15.61 18.36
CA LEU A 188 0.56 15.83 17.36
C LEU A 188 1.97 15.76 17.95
N ARG A 189 2.14 16.28 19.15
CA ARG A 189 3.42 16.30 19.84
C ARG A 189 3.87 14.90 20.25
N GLU A 190 3.01 14.13 20.94
CA GLU A 190 3.39 12.77 21.37
C GLU A 190 3.54 11.83 20.17
N LEU A 191 2.75 12.00 19.12
CA LEU A 191 2.93 11.31 17.85
C LEU A 191 4.31 11.61 17.23
N SER A 192 4.66 12.88 17.10
CA SER A 192 5.95 13.33 16.59
C SER A 192 7.12 12.79 17.42
N ARG A 193 7.00 12.83 18.77
CA ARG A 193 8.03 12.32 19.69
C ARG A 193 8.20 10.80 19.60
N SER A 194 7.14 10.07 19.30
CA SER A 194 7.19 8.62 19.20
C SER A 194 8.11 8.15 18.07
N GLU A 195 8.28 8.95 17.03
CA GLU A 195 9.14 8.66 15.90
C GLU A 195 10.62 9.06 16.15
N SER A 196 10.89 9.81 17.24
CA SER A 196 12.24 10.25 17.54
C SER A 196 13.12 9.12 18.07
N LYS A 197 14.18 8.80 17.36
CA LYS A 197 15.19 7.83 17.80
C LYS A 197 15.89 8.26 19.08
N LEU A 198 16.11 9.57 19.28
CA LEU A 198 16.77 10.13 20.49
C LEU A 198 15.92 9.99 21.74
N LEU A 199 14.59 9.94 21.60
CA LEU A 199 13.63 9.85 22.71
C LEU A 199 13.13 8.43 22.92
N LYS A 200 13.54 7.47 22.10
CA LYS A 200 13.17 6.05 22.25
C LYS A 200 13.63 5.56 23.64
N GLY A 201 12.69 5.08 24.44
CA GLY A 201 12.95 4.64 25.82
C GLY A 201 12.99 5.74 26.88
N LYS A 202 12.94 7.04 26.50
CA LYS A 202 12.88 8.18 27.44
C LYS A 202 11.48 8.81 27.51
N ARG A 203 10.45 8.10 27.12
CA ARG A 203 9.09 8.59 27.01
C ARG A 203 8.50 8.88 28.39
N ALA A 204 8.32 10.15 28.72
CA ALA A 204 7.41 10.59 29.76
C ALA A 204 6.01 10.72 29.14
N GLY A 205 5.25 9.74 29.29
CA GLY A 205 3.96 9.26 29.07
C GLY A 205 2.78 10.15 28.74
N GLY A 206 2.78 10.90 27.62
CA GLY A 206 1.50 11.35 27.04
C GLY A 206 0.94 10.29 26.10
N LYS A 207 -0.40 10.16 26.03
CA LYS A 207 -1.03 9.33 25.00
C LYS A 207 -0.89 9.99 23.63
N LYS A 208 -0.61 9.16 22.60
CA LYS A 208 -0.53 9.60 21.19
C LYS A 208 -1.89 9.98 20.65
N VAL A 209 -2.91 9.16 20.94
CA VAL A 209 -4.29 9.39 20.54
C VAL A 209 -5.21 8.99 21.69
N TYR A 210 -6.26 9.75 21.88
CA TYR A 210 -7.35 9.45 22.80
C TYR A 210 -8.58 9.07 21.98
N PHE A 211 -9.29 8.03 22.37
CA PHE A 211 -10.43 7.51 21.62
C PHE A 211 -11.71 7.51 22.43
N SER A 212 -12.85 7.72 21.76
CA SER A 212 -14.18 7.50 22.29
C SER A 212 -15.14 6.96 21.23
N GLY A 213 -16.12 6.14 21.63
CA GLY A 213 -17.07 5.51 20.72
C GLY A 213 -16.76 4.06 20.38
N THR A 214 -17.11 3.64 19.19
CA THR A 214 -17.02 2.24 18.73
C THR A 214 -15.58 1.74 18.74
N MET A 215 -15.33 0.62 19.45
CA MET A 215 -14.01 -0.03 19.58
C MET A 215 -12.91 0.89 20.14
N ALA A 216 -13.28 1.89 20.94
CA ALA A 216 -12.34 2.86 21.49
C ALA A 216 -11.25 2.18 22.36
N ALA A 217 -11.61 1.17 23.16
CA ALA A 217 -10.66 0.44 23.99
C ALA A 217 -9.65 -0.37 23.16
N LEU A 218 -10.09 -1.03 22.09
CA LEU A 218 -9.22 -1.74 21.16
C LEU A 218 -8.22 -0.77 20.50
N ASN A 219 -8.71 0.39 20.03
CA ASN A 219 -7.86 1.40 19.41
C ASN A 219 -6.86 2.00 20.39
N ASP A 220 -7.24 2.14 21.67
CA ASP A 220 -6.33 2.59 22.73
C ASP A 220 -5.20 1.58 22.97
N GLU A 221 -5.50 0.28 22.97
CA GLU A 221 -4.47 -0.76 23.06
C GLU A 221 -3.55 -0.75 21.84
N MET A 222 -4.10 -0.68 20.62
CA MET A 222 -3.32 -0.68 19.39
C MET A 222 -2.32 0.47 19.32
N ILE A 223 -2.73 1.70 19.74
CA ILE A 223 -1.85 2.87 19.66
C ILE A 223 -0.80 2.93 20.78
N THR A 224 -1.04 2.24 21.89
CA THR A 224 -0.12 2.19 23.04
C THR A 224 0.85 1.01 22.98
N ASP A 225 0.56 0.00 22.18
CA ASP A 225 1.42 -1.15 21.99
C ASP A 225 2.63 -0.82 21.12
N ASP A 226 3.81 -0.75 21.71
CA ASP A 226 5.07 -0.54 21.00
C ASP A 226 5.62 -1.84 20.37
N GLU A 227 5.04 -3.00 20.69
CA GLU A 227 5.43 -4.34 20.20
C GLU A 227 4.48 -4.85 19.09
N HIS A 228 3.95 -3.94 18.28
CA HIS A 228 3.07 -4.31 17.16
C HIS A 228 3.76 -5.24 16.16
N LEU A 229 2.98 -6.10 15.52
CA LEU A 229 3.49 -6.99 14.47
C LEU A 229 3.93 -6.17 13.25
N MET A 230 5.16 -6.36 12.81
CA MET A 230 5.67 -5.78 11.57
C MET A 230 4.95 -6.39 10.37
N ASP A 231 4.84 -5.64 9.28
CA ASP A 231 4.38 -6.17 8.01
C ASP A 231 5.39 -7.19 7.41
N VAL A 232 4.99 -7.88 6.32
CA VAL A 232 5.84 -8.89 5.68
C VAL A 232 7.17 -8.30 5.23
N TRP A 233 7.18 -7.07 4.73
CA TRP A 233 8.42 -6.41 4.29
C TRP A 233 9.37 -6.18 5.47
N GLY A 234 8.88 -5.61 6.56
CA GLY A 234 9.65 -5.41 7.78
C GLY A 234 10.18 -6.72 8.35
N MET A 235 9.32 -7.75 8.44
CA MET A 235 9.74 -9.08 8.90
C MET A 235 10.89 -9.65 8.08
N VAL A 236 10.83 -9.58 6.75
CA VAL A 236 11.87 -10.10 5.86
C VAL A 236 13.13 -9.22 5.91
N HIS A 237 12.97 -7.90 5.91
CA HIS A 237 14.08 -6.94 5.94
C HIS A 237 14.95 -7.11 7.21
N TRP A 238 14.31 -7.16 8.38
CA TRP A 238 15.03 -7.29 9.65
C TRP A 238 15.64 -8.67 9.88
N ASN A 239 15.20 -9.70 9.14
CA ASN A 239 15.73 -11.06 9.23
C ASN A 239 16.53 -11.48 7.99
N MET A 240 16.86 -10.58 7.06
CA MET A 240 17.50 -10.93 5.78
C MET A 240 18.82 -11.68 5.93
N ASN A 241 19.62 -11.39 6.97
CA ASN A 241 20.87 -12.11 7.24
C ASN A 241 20.62 -13.57 7.62
N ASP A 242 19.57 -13.85 8.40
CA ASP A 242 19.18 -15.22 8.74
C ASP A 242 18.67 -15.96 7.52
N LEU A 243 17.92 -15.25 6.64
CA LEU A 243 17.32 -15.84 5.44
C LEU A 243 18.33 -16.08 4.32
N TYR A 244 19.47 -15.43 4.38
CA TYR A 244 20.51 -15.55 3.34
C TYR A 244 20.96 -16.99 3.16
N ASN A 245 20.91 -17.49 1.93
CA ASN A 245 21.24 -18.87 1.55
C ASN A 245 20.38 -19.98 2.17
N MET A 246 19.22 -19.70 2.75
CA MET A 246 18.31 -20.74 3.17
C MET A 246 17.73 -21.51 1.97
N THR A 247 17.56 -22.82 2.14
CA THR A 247 16.67 -23.61 1.29
C THR A 247 15.20 -23.29 1.57
N ALA A 248 14.29 -23.64 0.67
CA ALA A 248 12.86 -23.46 0.90
C ALA A 248 12.37 -24.17 2.17
N GLY A 249 12.86 -25.37 2.44
CA GLY A 249 12.52 -26.13 3.64
C GLY A 249 12.99 -25.45 4.94
N GLN A 250 14.21 -24.90 4.95
CA GLN A 250 14.74 -24.15 6.08
C GLN A 250 13.93 -22.85 6.30
N TYR A 251 13.61 -22.14 5.21
CA TYR A 251 12.77 -20.95 5.24
C TYR A 251 11.37 -21.24 5.83
N LYS A 252 10.71 -22.31 5.37
CA LYS A 252 9.41 -22.74 5.90
C LYS A 252 9.50 -23.04 7.41
N ALA A 253 10.48 -23.83 7.83
CA ALA A 253 10.68 -24.20 9.24
C ALA A 253 10.96 -22.96 10.11
N TYR A 254 11.76 -22.00 9.64
CA TYR A 254 12.09 -20.75 10.33
C TYR A 254 10.82 -19.91 10.60
N TRP A 255 9.99 -19.69 9.58
CA TRP A 255 8.79 -18.87 9.73
C TRP A 255 7.68 -19.56 10.50
N LEU A 256 7.50 -20.86 10.36
CA LEU A 256 6.54 -21.61 11.19
C LEU A 256 6.95 -21.59 12.68
N LYS A 257 8.24 -21.68 12.98
CA LYS A 257 8.74 -21.54 14.35
C LYS A 257 8.44 -20.14 14.91
N LYS A 258 8.75 -19.06 14.17
CA LYS A 258 8.43 -17.69 14.59
C LYS A 258 6.92 -17.47 14.77
N TYR A 259 6.12 -18.05 13.90
CA TYR A 259 4.66 -17.99 13.99
C TYR A 259 4.16 -18.60 15.32
N GLU A 260 4.62 -19.79 15.70
CA GLU A 260 4.21 -20.45 16.94
C GLU A 260 4.73 -19.72 18.19
N GLU A 261 5.94 -19.19 18.16
CA GLU A 261 6.49 -18.36 19.23
C GLU A 261 5.63 -17.10 19.44
N THR A 262 5.31 -16.37 18.38
CA THR A 262 4.45 -15.18 18.43
C THR A 262 3.05 -15.52 18.92
N LYS A 263 2.43 -16.59 18.40
CA LYS A 263 1.12 -17.06 18.81
C LYS A 263 1.08 -17.40 20.30
N SER A 264 2.10 -18.09 20.80
CA SER A 264 2.23 -18.43 22.21
C SER A 264 2.38 -17.18 23.08
N ALA A 265 3.16 -16.19 22.65
CA ALA A 265 3.31 -14.93 23.36
C ALA A 265 1.98 -14.16 23.43
N ILE A 266 1.25 -14.03 22.32
CA ILE A 266 -0.07 -13.38 22.28
C ILE A 266 -1.07 -14.09 23.20
N CYS A 267 -1.14 -15.43 23.15
CA CYS A 267 -2.07 -16.20 23.96
C CYS A 267 -1.78 -16.09 25.47
N SER A 268 -0.52 -16.00 25.85
CA SER A 268 -0.10 -15.92 27.27
C SER A 268 -0.22 -14.51 27.86
N ASP A 269 -0.32 -13.48 27.04
CA ASP A 269 -0.39 -12.09 27.50
C ASP A 269 -1.78 -11.78 28.08
N LYS A 270 -1.85 -11.75 29.42
CA LYS A 270 -3.07 -11.41 30.17
C LYS A 270 -3.31 -9.91 30.29
N LYS A 271 -2.36 -9.07 29.89
CA LYS A 271 -2.50 -7.61 29.97
C LYS A 271 -3.34 -7.05 28.82
N ARG A 272 -3.27 -7.71 27.64
CA ARG A 272 -4.05 -7.32 26.46
C ARG A 272 -5.47 -7.86 26.57
N SER A 273 -6.43 -7.08 26.09
CA SER A 273 -7.84 -7.50 25.99
C SER A 273 -8.00 -8.72 25.08
N GLN A 274 -9.12 -9.44 25.23
CA GLN A 274 -9.41 -10.57 24.37
C GLN A 274 -9.61 -10.13 22.91
N ALA A 275 -10.23 -8.96 22.69
CA ALA A 275 -10.42 -8.39 21.35
C ALA A 275 -9.07 -8.12 20.68
N TYR A 276 -8.14 -7.49 21.38
CA TYR A 276 -6.83 -7.18 20.83
C TYR A 276 -6.00 -8.44 20.57
N ARG A 277 -6.00 -9.42 21.48
CA ARG A 277 -5.34 -10.71 21.22
C ARG A 277 -5.91 -11.41 19.98
N ASN A 278 -7.23 -11.42 19.80
CA ASN A 278 -7.85 -12.02 18.62
C ASN A 278 -7.45 -11.31 17.32
N LEU A 279 -7.34 -9.98 17.34
CA LEU A 279 -6.86 -9.20 16.19
C LEU A 279 -5.40 -9.52 15.87
N LEU A 280 -4.53 -9.57 16.89
CA LEU A 280 -3.11 -9.92 16.73
C LEU A 280 -2.93 -11.36 16.22
N LEU A 281 -3.76 -12.31 16.67
CA LEU A 281 -3.73 -13.69 16.15
C LEU A 281 -4.11 -13.72 14.67
N ALA A 282 -5.16 -13.01 14.26
CA ALA A 282 -5.55 -12.91 12.85
C ALA A 282 -4.43 -12.27 11.99
N GLN A 283 -3.76 -11.24 12.49
CA GLN A 283 -2.60 -10.64 11.83
C GLN A 283 -1.42 -11.61 11.74
N ASN A 284 -1.11 -12.35 12.81
CA ASN A 284 -0.03 -13.34 12.80
C ASN A 284 -0.30 -14.47 11.80
N ASP A 285 -1.55 -14.95 11.73
CA ASP A 285 -1.99 -15.95 10.76
C ASP A 285 -1.80 -15.45 9.32
N LEU A 286 -2.24 -14.21 9.04
CA LEU A 286 -2.07 -13.56 7.74
C LEU A 286 -0.59 -13.40 7.36
N LEU A 287 0.21 -12.83 8.27
CA LEU A 287 1.63 -12.55 8.02
C LEU A 287 2.44 -13.82 7.76
N CYS A 288 2.19 -14.88 8.53
CA CYS A 288 2.82 -16.17 8.30
C CYS A 288 2.50 -16.71 6.90
N THR A 289 1.22 -16.70 6.52
CA THR A 289 0.76 -17.20 5.22
C THR A 289 1.32 -16.38 4.06
N LEU A 290 1.27 -15.05 4.16
CA LEU A 290 1.85 -14.16 3.15
C LEU A 290 3.36 -14.37 2.98
N THR A 291 4.08 -14.49 4.10
CA THR A 291 5.53 -14.68 4.11
C THR A 291 5.89 -16.00 3.44
N LEU A 292 5.21 -17.10 3.79
CA LEU A 292 5.45 -18.42 3.20
C LEU A 292 5.07 -18.47 1.71
N THR A 293 3.98 -17.83 1.32
CA THR A 293 3.55 -17.75 -0.09
C THR A 293 4.59 -17.04 -0.96
N ARG A 294 5.31 -16.08 -0.40
CA ARG A 294 6.32 -15.25 -1.09
C ARG A 294 7.76 -15.78 -0.97
N VAL A 295 7.94 -17.06 -0.70
CA VAL A 295 9.27 -17.69 -0.46
C VAL A 295 10.32 -17.29 -1.50
N SER A 296 9.99 -17.38 -2.79
CA SER A 296 10.93 -17.10 -3.88
C SER A 296 11.40 -15.64 -3.89
N SER A 297 10.46 -14.70 -3.77
CA SER A 297 10.79 -13.25 -3.76
C SER A 297 11.51 -12.82 -2.50
N ASN A 298 11.15 -13.39 -1.35
CA ASN A 298 11.76 -13.06 -0.06
C ASN A 298 13.20 -13.57 0.03
N LEU A 299 13.46 -14.80 -0.45
CA LEU A 299 14.82 -15.33 -0.53
C LEU A 299 15.68 -14.60 -1.57
N ALA A 300 15.08 -14.20 -2.72
CA ALA A 300 15.78 -13.37 -3.70
C ALA A 300 16.17 -12.01 -3.09
N TYR A 301 15.26 -11.37 -2.36
CA TYR A 301 15.53 -10.11 -1.67
C TYR A 301 16.68 -10.26 -0.67
N ALA A 302 16.64 -11.26 0.21
CA ALA A 302 17.70 -11.51 1.17
C ALA A 302 19.06 -11.76 0.48
N TYR A 303 19.06 -12.55 -0.62
CA TYR A 303 20.25 -12.79 -1.41
C TYR A 303 20.84 -11.50 -2.02
N VAL A 304 19.99 -10.67 -2.63
CA VAL A 304 20.42 -9.39 -3.22
C VAL A 304 21.02 -8.45 -2.19
N GLN A 305 20.42 -8.37 -1.01
CA GLN A 305 20.90 -7.48 0.06
C GLN A 305 22.19 -7.96 0.73
N CYS A 306 22.37 -9.29 0.86
CA CYS A 306 23.46 -9.86 1.66
C CYS A 306 24.62 -10.42 0.84
N SER A 307 24.50 -10.56 -0.49
CA SER A 307 25.54 -11.17 -1.35
C SER A 307 26.79 -10.31 -1.56
N GLY A 308 26.72 -9.01 -1.25
CA GLY A 308 27.80 -8.06 -1.57
C GLY A 308 27.97 -7.75 -3.06
N LEU A 309 27.10 -8.30 -3.92
CA LEU A 309 27.12 -8.06 -5.37
C LEU A 309 26.27 -6.84 -5.75
N PRO A 310 26.57 -6.17 -6.87
CA PRO A 310 25.63 -5.21 -7.45
C PRO A 310 24.25 -5.86 -7.68
N ALA A 311 23.17 -5.15 -7.36
CA ALA A 311 21.81 -5.71 -7.37
C ALA A 311 21.45 -6.47 -8.66
N ARG A 312 21.78 -5.92 -9.83
CA ARG A 312 21.53 -6.56 -11.13
C ARG A 312 22.27 -7.91 -11.26
N GLU A 313 23.51 -7.99 -10.83
CA GLU A 313 24.34 -9.19 -10.86
C GLU A 313 23.83 -10.22 -9.84
N ALA A 314 23.46 -9.77 -8.64
CA ALA A 314 22.88 -10.62 -7.61
C ALA A 314 21.58 -11.29 -8.09
N TYR A 315 20.66 -10.54 -8.73
CA TYR A 315 19.44 -11.10 -9.31
C TYR A 315 19.73 -12.15 -10.40
N GLN A 316 20.75 -11.93 -11.23
CA GLN A 316 21.12 -12.89 -12.27
C GLN A 316 21.73 -14.19 -11.71
N LYS A 317 22.45 -14.10 -10.59
CA LYS A 317 23.08 -15.24 -9.92
C LYS A 317 22.16 -15.99 -8.96
N PHE A 318 21.08 -15.34 -8.52
CA PHE A 318 20.14 -15.96 -7.61
C PHE A 318 19.47 -17.18 -8.27
N LYS A 319 19.59 -18.33 -7.62
CA LYS A 319 18.89 -19.53 -8.04
C LYS A 319 17.57 -19.65 -7.30
N GLN A 320 16.50 -19.83 -8.05
CA GLN A 320 15.19 -20.05 -7.46
C GLN A 320 15.20 -21.28 -6.57
N PRO A 321 14.61 -21.20 -5.35
CA PRO A 321 14.60 -22.34 -4.43
C PRO A 321 13.78 -23.50 -5.00
N GLU A 322 14.24 -24.71 -4.80
CA GLU A 322 13.43 -25.91 -5.09
C GLU A 322 12.38 -26.07 -3.99
N LEU A 323 11.13 -26.27 -4.39
CA LEU A 323 10.02 -26.49 -3.47
C LEU A 323 9.70 -27.99 -3.45
N SER A 324 9.62 -28.56 -2.24
CA SER A 324 9.11 -29.94 -2.06
C SER A 324 7.61 -30.01 -2.37
N ASP A 325 7.12 -31.19 -2.70
CA ASP A 325 5.70 -31.40 -3.06
C ASP A 325 4.76 -31.04 -1.89
N ASP A 326 5.25 -31.11 -0.66
CA ASP A 326 4.55 -30.77 0.58
C ASP A 326 4.84 -29.34 1.08
N PHE A 327 5.54 -28.52 0.30
CA PHE A 327 5.92 -27.18 0.76
C PHE A 327 4.70 -26.37 1.22
N TYR A 328 3.60 -26.46 0.51
CA TYR A 328 2.37 -25.69 0.77
C TYR A 328 1.38 -26.36 1.72
N ASP A 329 1.76 -27.44 2.44
CA ASP A 329 0.89 -28.12 3.42
C ASP A 329 0.47 -27.21 4.58
N TYR A 330 1.22 -26.11 4.84
CA TYR A 330 0.84 -25.08 5.81
C TYR A 330 -0.53 -24.45 5.51
N ILE A 331 -0.98 -24.45 4.25
CA ILE A 331 -2.33 -23.99 3.87
C ILE A 331 -3.39 -24.80 4.63
N ARG A 332 -3.20 -26.12 4.71
CA ARG A 332 -4.06 -27.01 5.49
C ARG A 332 -3.84 -26.86 7.00
N GLN A 333 -2.60 -26.75 7.43
CA GLN A 333 -2.24 -26.67 8.84
C GLN A 333 -2.80 -25.40 9.50
N LEU A 334 -2.64 -24.26 8.87
CA LEU A 334 -3.12 -22.98 9.37
C LEU A 334 -4.63 -22.81 9.13
N ASN A 335 -5.15 -23.35 8.04
CA ASN A 335 -6.57 -23.34 7.63
C ASN A 335 -7.25 -21.96 7.70
N ILE A 336 -6.53 -20.91 7.32
CA ILE A 336 -6.99 -19.52 7.51
C ILE A 336 -7.70 -18.96 6.29
N LEU A 337 -7.47 -19.50 5.07
CA LEU A 337 -7.92 -18.89 3.83
C LEU A 337 -9.44 -18.67 3.78
N ASN A 338 -10.22 -19.59 4.32
CA ASN A 338 -11.67 -19.45 4.42
C ASN A 338 -12.14 -18.89 5.77
N SER A 339 -11.22 -18.47 6.64
CA SER A 339 -11.58 -17.96 7.97
C SER A 339 -12.11 -16.53 7.88
N PRO A 340 -13.33 -16.25 8.38
CA PRO A 340 -13.89 -14.89 8.35
C PRO A 340 -13.02 -13.87 9.11
N VAL A 341 -12.26 -14.30 10.14
CA VAL A 341 -11.43 -13.37 10.94
C VAL A 341 -10.34 -12.68 10.10
N MET A 342 -10.01 -13.22 8.92
CA MET A 342 -9.10 -12.56 7.98
C MET A 342 -9.65 -11.22 7.48
N LEU A 343 -10.97 -11.02 7.51
CA LEU A 343 -11.60 -9.76 7.15
C LEU A 343 -11.21 -8.58 8.07
N TYR A 344 -10.73 -8.85 9.29
CA TYR A 344 -10.22 -7.79 10.18
C TYR A 344 -8.88 -7.20 9.71
N THR A 345 -8.20 -7.88 8.79
CA THR A 345 -6.85 -7.52 8.36
C THR A 345 -6.87 -6.83 7.00
N ASN A 346 -6.17 -5.71 6.87
CA ASN A 346 -6.07 -4.98 5.59
C ASN A 346 -5.23 -5.69 4.52
N GLY A 347 -4.49 -6.75 4.87
CA GLY A 347 -3.66 -7.54 3.95
C GLY A 347 -4.35 -8.76 3.35
N TYR A 348 -5.58 -9.11 3.77
CA TYR A 348 -6.25 -10.31 3.27
C TYR A 348 -6.55 -10.25 1.76
N ALA A 349 -6.94 -9.09 1.25
CA ALA A 349 -7.11 -8.88 -0.20
C ALA A 349 -5.84 -9.20 -1.00
N ASP A 350 -4.68 -8.79 -0.49
CA ASP A 350 -3.39 -9.06 -1.12
C ASP A 350 -3.02 -10.55 -1.05
N LEU A 351 -3.32 -11.21 0.06
CA LEU A 351 -3.18 -12.67 0.18
C LEU A 351 -4.05 -13.39 -0.84
N VAL A 352 -5.35 -13.09 -0.88
CA VAL A 352 -6.31 -13.71 -1.81
C VAL A 352 -5.82 -13.56 -3.24
N ARG A 353 -5.45 -12.36 -3.66
CA ARG A 353 -4.92 -12.10 -5.00
C ARG A 353 -3.60 -12.84 -5.25
N GLY A 354 -2.68 -12.80 -4.30
CA GLY A 354 -1.34 -13.36 -4.42
C GLY A 354 -1.31 -14.89 -4.52
N MET A 355 -2.27 -15.58 -3.91
CA MET A 355 -2.34 -17.04 -3.94
C MET A 355 -2.47 -17.63 -5.35
N GLY A 356 -3.12 -16.93 -6.27
CA GLY A 356 -3.21 -17.36 -7.69
C GLY A 356 -1.88 -17.31 -8.46
N TYR A 357 -0.86 -16.70 -7.87
CA TYR A 357 0.48 -16.55 -8.50
C TYR A 357 1.57 -17.30 -7.72
N MET A 358 1.19 -18.26 -6.88
CA MET A 358 2.14 -19.10 -6.15
C MET A 358 3.01 -19.89 -7.13
N ARG A 359 4.28 -20.04 -6.79
CA ARG A 359 5.17 -20.88 -7.56
C ARG A 359 4.93 -22.34 -7.18
N VAL A 360 4.32 -23.09 -8.08
CA VAL A 360 4.07 -24.53 -7.92
C VAL A 360 4.63 -25.29 -9.13
N LYS A 361 4.85 -26.58 -8.94
CA LYS A 361 5.16 -27.47 -10.08
C LYS A 361 3.90 -27.58 -10.95
N MET A 362 4.00 -27.08 -12.16
CA MET A 362 2.93 -27.14 -13.14
C MET A 362 2.98 -28.44 -13.94
N ASP A 363 1.83 -28.86 -14.47
CA ASP A 363 1.77 -29.88 -15.49
C ASP A 363 2.51 -29.42 -16.76
N ASP A 364 3.04 -30.35 -17.55
CA ASP A 364 3.84 -30.04 -18.75
C ASP A 364 3.17 -29.02 -19.68
N LYS A 365 1.83 -29.13 -19.85
CA LYS A 365 1.06 -28.19 -20.69
C LYS A 365 1.00 -26.74 -20.14
N LEU A 366 1.20 -26.55 -18.85
CA LEU A 366 1.15 -25.26 -18.15
C LEU A 366 2.54 -24.78 -17.72
N SER A 367 3.60 -25.52 -18.05
CA SER A 367 4.97 -25.19 -17.69
C SER A 367 5.66 -24.29 -18.71
N ASP A 368 5.22 -24.32 -19.98
CA ASP A 368 5.87 -23.63 -21.10
C ASP A 368 4.90 -22.75 -21.89
N ILE A 369 4.95 -21.45 -21.63
CA ILE A 369 4.15 -20.46 -22.33
C ILE A 369 4.45 -20.39 -23.83
N PHE A 370 5.71 -20.61 -24.23
CA PHE A 370 6.08 -20.56 -25.64
C PHE A 370 5.50 -21.76 -26.39
N ALA A 371 5.51 -22.94 -25.77
CA ALA A 371 4.86 -24.12 -26.36
C ALA A 371 3.34 -23.90 -26.52
N PHE A 372 2.70 -23.27 -25.52
CA PHE A 372 1.28 -22.91 -25.60
C PHE A 372 1.01 -21.92 -26.75
N ILE A 373 1.75 -20.82 -26.83
CA ILE A 373 1.59 -19.80 -27.88
C ILE A 373 1.82 -20.44 -29.29
N LEU A 374 2.86 -21.24 -29.44
CA LEU A 374 3.19 -21.93 -30.71
C LEU A 374 2.15 -22.99 -31.14
N SER A 375 1.30 -23.43 -30.22
CA SER A 375 0.19 -24.35 -30.52
C SER A 375 -1.06 -23.66 -31.05
N SER A 376 -1.11 -22.33 -30.97
CA SER A 376 -2.26 -21.53 -31.40
C SER A 376 -2.23 -21.26 -32.90
N ASP A 377 -3.38 -21.40 -33.55
CA ASP A 377 -3.59 -21.07 -34.98
C ASP A 377 -3.59 -19.55 -35.24
N LYS A 378 -3.61 -18.73 -34.19
CA LYS A 378 -3.53 -17.26 -34.29
C LYS A 378 -2.11 -16.77 -34.61
N VAL A 379 -1.08 -17.58 -34.39
CA VAL A 379 0.32 -17.18 -34.54
C VAL A 379 0.79 -17.40 -35.97
N SER A 380 1.30 -16.34 -36.61
CA SER A 380 1.83 -16.42 -37.96
C SER A 380 3.09 -17.31 -38.01
N VAL A 381 3.39 -17.87 -39.18
CA VAL A 381 4.57 -18.72 -39.36
C VAL A 381 5.86 -17.97 -39.06
N GLU A 382 5.96 -16.70 -39.50
CA GLU A 382 7.11 -15.81 -39.26
C GLU A 382 7.32 -15.52 -37.77
N ASP A 383 6.24 -15.18 -37.05
CA ASP A 383 6.32 -14.92 -35.60
C ASP A 383 6.65 -16.18 -34.81
N ALA A 384 6.14 -17.35 -35.27
CA ALA A 384 6.46 -18.64 -34.66
C ALA A 384 7.96 -19.00 -34.77
N GLU A 385 8.64 -18.64 -35.87
CA GLU A 385 10.08 -18.82 -36.02
C GLU A 385 10.85 -17.96 -35.00
N ILE A 386 10.49 -16.68 -34.89
CA ILE A 386 11.10 -15.74 -33.90
C ILE A 386 10.93 -16.28 -32.49
N ILE A 387 9.73 -16.74 -32.12
CA ILE A 387 9.44 -17.29 -30.79
C ILE A 387 10.29 -18.54 -30.51
N ARG A 388 10.46 -19.46 -31.50
CA ARG A 388 11.29 -20.66 -31.35
C ARG A 388 12.77 -20.32 -31.14
N GLU A 389 13.32 -19.39 -31.92
CA GLU A 389 14.71 -18.97 -31.79
C GLU A 389 14.95 -18.23 -30.47
N PHE A 390 14.03 -17.35 -30.08
CA PHE A 390 14.10 -16.66 -28.77
C PHE A 390 14.09 -17.66 -27.61
N LYS A 391 13.21 -18.67 -27.69
CA LYS A 391 13.15 -19.76 -26.69
C LYS A 391 14.45 -20.55 -26.65
N ALA A 392 14.99 -20.95 -27.77
CA ALA A 392 16.23 -21.73 -27.87
C ALA A 392 17.42 -20.94 -27.27
N ASP A 393 17.51 -19.63 -27.52
CA ASP A 393 18.54 -18.78 -26.94
C ASP A 393 18.37 -18.67 -25.40
N THR A 394 17.13 -18.52 -24.95
CA THR A 394 16.81 -18.41 -23.51
C THR A 394 17.14 -19.73 -22.79
N ASP A 395 16.76 -20.87 -23.35
CA ASP A 395 17.05 -22.19 -22.80
C ASP A 395 18.57 -22.47 -22.76
N ALA A 396 19.32 -21.93 -23.72
CA ALA A 396 20.78 -21.96 -23.75
C ALA A 396 21.49 -20.93 -22.87
N GLY A 397 20.72 -20.08 -22.12
CA GLY A 397 21.27 -19.00 -21.28
C GLY A 397 21.90 -17.86 -22.05
N LYS A 398 21.57 -17.69 -23.34
CA LYS A 398 22.08 -16.63 -24.22
C LYS A 398 21.16 -15.43 -24.25
N THR A 399 21.72 -14.26 -24.54
CA THR A 399 20.91 -13.08 -24.84
C THR A 399 20.46 -13.17 -26.30
N SER A 400 19.14 -13.30 -26.50
CA SER A 400 18.59 -13.38 -27.85
C SER A 400 18.62 -12.02 -28.56
N VAL A 401 18.90 -12.05 -29.86
CA VAL A 401 18.78 -10.89 -30.76
C VAL A 401 17.33 -10.45 -30.97
N TYR A 402 16.38 -11.34 -30.70
CA TYR A 402 14.94 -11.07 -30.86
C TYR A 402 14.28 -10.48 -29.61
N ARG A 403 15.02 -10.01 -28.62
CA ARG A 403 14.47 -9.50 -27.36
C ARG A 403 13.48 -8.34 -27.55
N GLU A 404 13.80 -7.39 -28.44
CA GLU A 404 12.91 -6.27 -28.73
C GLU A 404 11.66 -6.77 -29.49
N LYS A 405 11.85 -7.62 -30.48
CA LYS A 405 10.75 -8.20 -31.25
C LYS A 405 9.81 -9.02 -30.38
N MET A 406 10.33 -9.77 -29.41
CA MET A 406 9.49 -10.47 -28.43
C MET A 406 8.65 -9.53 -27.57
N GLY A 407 9.12 -8.31 -27.31
CA GLY A 407 8.32 -7.26 -26.67
C GLY A 407 7.10 -6.89 -27.51
N GLU A 408 7.28 -6.70 -28.82
CA GLU A 408 6.17 -6.42 -29.77
C GLU A 408 5.22 -7.61 -29.89
N LEU A 409 5.75 -8.84 -30.02
CA LEU A 409 4.94 -10.06 -30.10
C LEU A 409 4.13 -10.31 -28.84
N ARG A 410 4.66 -9.96 -27.67
CA ARG A 410 3.90 -10.03 -26.42
C ARG A 410 2.68 -9.09 -26.42
N ILE A 411 2.80 -7.91 -27.03
CA ILE A 411 1.67 -6.99 -27.20
C ILE A 411 0.70 -7.55 -28.25
N LYS A 412 1.21 -8.01 -29.38
CA LYS A 412 0.41 -8.58 -30.48
C LYS A 412 -0.43 -9.77 -30.04
N TYR A 413 0.11 -10.65 -29.21
CA TYR A 413 -0.52 -11.88 -28.71
C TYR A 413 -0.91 -11.80 -27.24
N ASP A 414 -1.17 -10.60 -26.71
CA ASP A 414 -1.49 -10.34 -25.30
C ASP A 414 -2.64 -11.23 -24.79
N ASP A 415 -3.63 -11.50 -25.64
CA ASP A 415 -4.75 -12.38 -25.30
C ASP A 415 -4.30 -13.82 -25.01
N LEU A 416 -3.34 -14.37 -25.77
CA LEU A 416 -2.78 -15.70 -25.51
C LEU A 416 -1.96 -15.74 -24.22
N PHE A 417 -1.19 -14.67 -23.95
CA PHE A 417 -0.47 -14.56 -22.67
C PHE A 417 -1.41 -14.48 -21.47
N LYS A 418 -2.51 -13.74 -21.59
CA LYS A 418 -3.55 -13.64 -20.56
C LYS A 418 -4.28 -14.96 -20.36
N GLU A 419 -4.64 -15.66 -21.46
CA GLU A 419 -5.26 -16.98 -21.43
C GLU A 419 -4.38 -17.99 -20.70
N PHE A 420 -3.09 -18.08 -21.07
CA PHE A 420 -2.15 -18.96 -20.39
C PHE A 420 -2.02 -18.65 -18.90
N SER A 421 -1.88 -17.37 -18.53
CA SER A 421 -1.82 -16.96 -17.15
C SER A 421 -3.10 -17.32 -16.37
N SER A 422 -4.27 -17.18 -17.00
CA SER A 422 -5.54 -17.59 -16.40
C SER A 422 -5.62 -19.11 -16.18
N MET A 423 -5.13 -19.91 -17.14
CA MET A 423 -5.05 -21.36 -16.99
C MET A 423 -4.13 -21.78 -15.85
N GLN A 424 -2.98 -21.13 -15.71
CA GLN A 424 -2.07 -21.37 -14.58
C GLN A 424 -2.73 -21.01 -13.23
N GLN A 425 -3.39 -19.87 -13.16
CA GLN A 425 -4.12 -19.45 -11.94
C GLN A 425 -5.23 -20.45 -11.59
N ASP A 426 -6.02 -20.87 -12.56
CA ASP A 426 -7.08 -21.86 -12.36
C ASP A 426 -6.51 -23.20 -11.89
N TYR A 427 -5.36 -23.63 -12.41
CA TYR A 427 -4.67 -24.83 -11.94
C TYR A 427 -4.27 -24.69 -10.47
N ILE A 428 -3.63 -23.56 -10.10
CA ILE A 428 -3.23 -23.30 -8.72
C ILE A 428 -4.45 -23.32 -7.80
N LEU A 429 -5.51 -22.60 -8.15
CA LEU A 429 -6.70 -22.49 -7.32
C LEU A 429 -7.44 -23.82 -7.16
N LYS A 430 -7.71 -24.53 -8.27
CA LYS A 430 -8.57 -25.72 -8.27
C LYS A 430 -7.81 -27.01 -7.92
N LYS A 431 -6.51 -27.13 -8.25
CA LYS A 431 -5.73 -28.35 -8.00
C LYS A 431 -4.88 -28.25 -6.73
N ILE A 432 -4.26 -27.10 -6.48
CA ILE A 432 -3.34 -26.94 -5.36
C ILE A 432 -4.11 -26.47 -4.12
N ILE A 433 -4.69 -25.27 -4.17
CA ILE A 433 -5.33 -24.68 -2.99
C ILE A 433 -6.56 -25.45 -2.56
N ALA A 434 -7.46 -25.79 -3.50
CA ALA A 434 -8.63 -26.60 -3.19
C ALA A 434 -8.24 -28.01 -2.69
N GLY A 435 -7.15 -28.59 -3.22
CA GLY A 435 -6.61 -29.86 -2.72
C GLY A 435 -6.15 -29.80 -1.26
N TYR A 436 -5.51 -28.69 -0.83
CA TYR A 436 -5.14 -28.49 0.57
C TYR A 436 -6.32 -28.16 1.48
N LEU A 437 -7.29 -27.39 0.99
CA LEU A 437 -8.48 -26.99 1.76
C LEU A 437 -9.58 -28.07 1.80
N GLY A 438 -9.57 -29.02 0.85
CA GLY A 438 -10.61 -30.04 0.70
C GLY A 438 -11.93 -29.47 0.15
N THR A 439 -11.94 -28.25 -0.39
CA THR A 439 -13.11 -27.57 -0.95
C THR A 439 -12.73 -26.56 -2.01
N GLU A 440 -13.65 -26.30 -2.93
CA GLU A 440 -13.58 -25.18 -3.91
C GLU A 440 -14.55 -24.04 -3.55
N GLN A 441 -15.09 -24.05 -2.33
CA GLN A 441 -16.09 -23.10 -1.86
C GLN A 441 -15.60 -22.36 -0.60
N GLY A 442 -16.20 -21.23 -0.33
CA GLY A 442 -15.97 -20.41 0.85
C GLY A 442 -15.42 -19.02 0.52
N LEU A 443 -15.20 -18.24 1.58
CA LEU A 443 -14.82 -16.83 1.50
C LEU A 443 -13.67 -16.57 0.52
N PHE A 444 -12.61 -17.38 0.58
CA PHE A 444 -11.44 -17.24 -0.29
C PHE A 444 -11.81 -17.36 -1.78
N PHE A 445 -12.52 -18.42 -2.15
CA PHE A 445 -12.88 -18.68 -3.55
C PHE A 445 -13.90 -17.68 -4.07
N ASP A 446 -14.83 -17.26 -3.21
CA ASP A 446 -15.79 -16.21 -3.56
C ASP A 446 -15.07 -14.88 -3.83
N LEU A 447 -14.13 -14.49 -2.97
CA LEU A 447 -13.31 -13.29 -3.19
C LEU A 447 -12.46 -13.37 -4.45
N GLN A 448 -11.87 -14.53 -4.76
CA GLN A 448 -11.13 -14.74 -6.01
C GLN A 448 -12.00 -14.50 -7.25
N LYS A 449 -13.24 -15.03 -7.26
CA LYS A 449 -14.19 -14.77 -8.35
C LYS A 449 -14.58 -13.30 -8.41
N MET A 450 -14.85 -12.69 -7.26
CA MET A 450 -15.23 -11.29 -7.17
C MET A 450 -14.15 -10.35 -7.70
N MET A 451 -12.89 -10.63 -7.37
CA MET A 451 -11.74 -9.85 -7.84
C MET A 451 -11.63 -9.85 -9.37
N LYS A 452 -11.96 -10.97 -10.05
CA LYS A 452 -12.00 -11.02 -11.52
C LYS A 452 -13.03 -10.04 -12.10
N TYR A 453 -14.24 -9.96 -11.51
CA TYR A 453 -15.27 -9.01 -11.95
C TYR A 453 -14.94 -7.56 -11.58
N ALA A 454 -14.40 -7.35 -10.39
CA ALA A 454 -13.96 -6.03 -9.97
C ALA A 454 -12.80 -5.50 -10.86
N GLN A 455 -11.93 -6.39 -11.33
CA GLN A 455 -10.87 -6.04 -12.27
C GLN A 455 -11.44 -5.61 -13.62
N LYS A 456 -12.44 -6.34 -14.20
CA LYS A 456 -13.14 -5.89 -15.43
C LYS A 456 -13.67 -4.47 -15.28
N ILE A 457 -14.36 -4.18 -14.16
CA ILE A 457 -14.89 -2.84 -13.88
C ILE A 457 -13.75 -1.81 -13.78
N SER A 458 -12.65 -2.15 -13.12
CA SER A 458 -11.47 -1.28 -12.98
C SER A 458 -10.78 -0.99 -14.32
N ASP A 459 -10.88 -1.93 -15.26
CA ASP A 459 -10.36 -1.82 -16.64
C ASP A 459 -11.39 -1.14 -17.58
N PHE A 460 -12.36 -0.42 -17.02
CA PHE A 460 -13.41 0.27 -17.75
C PHE A 460 -14.28 -0.63 -18.64
N THR A 461 -14.39 -1.91 -18.29
CA THR A 461 -15.21 -2.89 -19.01
C THR A 461 -16.47 -3.21 -18.19
N PRO A 462 -17.66 -2.77 -18.60
CA PRO A 462 -18.90 -3.10 -17.90
C PRO A 462 -19.17 -4.61 -17.86
N LEU A 463 -19.80 -5.05 -16.78
CA LEU A 463 -20.22 -6.44 -16.63
C LEU A 463 -21.34 -6.78 -17.61
N THR A 464 -21.26 -7.98 -18.19
CA THR A 464 -22.27 -8.53 -19.11
C THR A 464 -23.41 -9.22 -18.34
N ILE A 465 -24.50 -9.53 -19.05
CA ILE A 465 -25.60 -10.33 -18.49
C ILE A 465 -25.08 -11.67 -17.99
N HIS A 466 -24.19 -12.32 -18.73
CA HIS A 466 -23.59 -13.58 -18.34
C HIS A 466 -22.75 -13.44 -17.06
N ASP A 467 -21.97 -12.37 -16.90
CA ASP A 467 -21.23 -12.12 -15.66
C ASP A 467 -22.20 -12.05 -14.45
N PHE A 468 -23.31 -11.35 -14.60
CA PHE A 468 -24.33 -11.25 -13.53
C PHE A 468 -25.02 -12.59 -13.24
N GLU A 469 -25.23 -13.46 -14.24
CA GLU A 469 -25.77 -14.81 -14.02
C GLU A 469 -24.80 -15.66 -13.20
N GLU A 470 -23.49 -15.59 -13.47
CA GLU A 470 -22.48 -16.29 -12.70
C GLU A 470 -22.33 -15.75 -11.27
N ILE A 471 -22.43 -14.44 -11.09
CA ILE A 471 -22.39 -13.80 -9.76
C ILE A 471 -23.61 -14.23 -8.92
N ARG A 472 -24.80 -14.36 -9.50
CA ARG A 472 -26.00 -14.83 -8.80
C ARG A 472 -25.91 -16.25 -8.27
N LYS A 473 -25.00 -17.08 -8.81
CA LYS A 473 -24.75 -18.45 -8.31
C LYS A 473 -23.92 -18.47 -7.03
N MET A 474 -23.36 -17.33 -6.63
CA MET A 474 -22.61 -17.22 -5.38
C MET A 474 -23.56 -17.22 -4.19
N SER A 475 -23.12 -17.82 -3.09
CA SER A 475 -23.96 -18.08 -1.91
C SER A 475 -24.34 -16.82 -1.13
N ASP A 476 -23.49 -15.76 -1.16
CA ASP A 476 -23.73 -14.53 -0.41
C ASP A 476 -24.28 -13.43 -1.34
N PRO A 477 -25.51 -12.93 -1.09
CA PRO A 477 -26.13 -11.86 -1.88
C PRO A 477 -25.37 -10.53 -1.83
N TYR A 478 -24.47 -10.36 -0.86
CA TYR A 478 -23.59 -9.20 -0.76
C TYR A 478 -22.80 -8.98 -2.06
N TYR A 479 -22.27 -10.03 -2.63
CA TYR A 479 -21.45 -9.95 -3.83
C TYR A 479 -22.18 -9.35 -5.03
N LEU A 480 -23.40 -9.83 -5.28
CA LEU A 480 -24.23 -9.27 -6.35
C LEU A 480 -24.51 -7.78 -6.13
N SER A 481 -24.89 -7.42 -4.91
CA SER A 481 -25.16 -6.02 -4.54
C SER A 481 -23.92 -5.13 -4.73
N ARG A 482 -22.76 -5.55 -4.25
CA ARG A 482 -21.51 -4.79 -4.33
C ARG A 482 -21.06 -4.58 -5.78
N LEU A 483 -20.98 -5.66 -6.58
CA LEU A 483 -20.57 -5.57 -8.00
C LEU A 483 -21.56 -4.79 -8.85
N THR A 484 -22.87 -4.90 -8.57
CA THR A 484 -23.89 -4.08 -9.24
C THR A 484 -23.63 -2.59 -9.00
N ARG A 485 -23.37 -2.18 -7.76
CA ARG A 485 -23.06 -0.77 -7.45
C ARG A 485 -21.78 -0.30 -8.14
N MET A 486 -20.72 -1.13 -8.13
CA MET A 486 -19.47 -0.80 -8.81
C MET A 486 -19.70 -0.63 -10.32
N ASN A 487 -20.43 -1.55 -10.95
CA ASN A 487 -20.75 -1.49 -12.38
C ASN A 487 -21.60 -0.27 -12.73
N ASN A 488 -22.61 0.08 -11.92
CA ASN A 488 -23.43 1.27 -12.14
C ASN A 488 -22.60 2.55 -12.03
N ARG A 489 -21.70 2.67 -11.05
CA ARG A 489 -20.75 3.80 -10.95
C ARG A 489 -19.84 3.90 -12.19
N LEU A 490 -19.40 2.77 -12.74
CA LEU A 490 -18.65 2.74 -14.00
C LEU A 490 -19.49 3.28 -15.17
N LEU A 491 -20.75 2.78 -15.33
CA LEU A 491 -21.65 3.22 -16.39
C LEU A 491 -21.92 4.74 -16.30
N GLU A 492 -22.20 5.25 -15.11
CA GLU A 492 -22.36 6.68 -14.85
C GLU A 492 -21.10 7.48 -15.24
N THR A 493 -19.93 6.95 -14.91
CA THR A 493 -18.64 7.56 -15.25
C THR A 493 -18.42 7.58 -16.76
N ILE A 494 -18.74 6.49 -17.47
CA ILE A 494 -18.66 6.41 -18.94
C ILE A 494 -19.58 7.45 -19.56
N GLU A 495 -20.85 7.55 -19.13
CA GLU A 495 -21.82 8.53 -19.64
C GLU A 495 -21.41 9.98 -19.32
N ALA A 496 -20.88 10.23 -18.13
CA ALA A 496 -20.35 11.55 -17.77
C ALA A 496 -19.14 11.93 -18.64
N ASN A 497 -18.26 10.96 -18.92
CA ASN A 497 -17.10 11.19 -19.80
C ASN A 497 -17.51 11.49 -21.24
N LYS A 498 -18.52 10.80 -21.79
CA LYS A 498 -19.05 11.12 -23.12
C LYS A 498 -19.57 12.55 -23.25
N LYS A 499 -20.05 13.15 -22.16
CA LYS A 499 -20.58 14.53 -22.10
C LYS A 499 -19.50 15.59 -21.91
N LYS A 500 -18.27 15.22 -21.57
CA LYS A 500 -17.16 16.18 -21.37
C LYS A 500 -16.82 16.86 -22.69
N LYS A 501 -16.66 18.19 -22.63
CA LYS A 501 -16.22 19.02 -23.75
C LYS A 501 -14.72 19.34 -23.61
N GLY A 502 -14.09 19.72 -24.70
CA GLY A 502 -12.68 20.19 -24.71
C GLY A 502 -11.67 19.12 -25.11
N TYR A 503 -12.14 17.98 -25.61
CA TYR A 503 -11.29 16.98 -26.28
C TYR A 503 -12.04 16.34 -27.44
N THR A 504 -11.29 15.80 -28.39
CA THR A 504 -11.82 15.01 -29.50
C THR A 504 -11.14 13.65 -29.46
N VAL A 505 -11.93 12.58 -29.43
CA VAL A 505 -11.42 11.23 -29.61
C VAL A 505 -11.33 11.00 -31.14
N ASN A 506 -10.12 10.72 -31.61
CA ASN A 506 -9.90 10.32 -32.99
C ASN A 506 -9.59 8.81 -32.98
N GLU A 507 -10.41 8.04 -33.67
CA GLU A 507 -10.11 6.65 -33.96
C GLU A 507 -9.14 6.62 -35.13
N SER A 508 -8.08 5.83 -35.01
CA SER A 508 -7.01 5.76 -36.02
C SER A 508 -7.42 4.99 -37.28
N GLY A 509 -8.54 4.26 -37.25
CA GLY A 509 -8.91 3.32 -38.30
C GLY A 509 -7.85 2.22 -38.52
N GLU A 510 -7.96 1.49 -39.61
CA GLU A 510 -6.93 0.54 -40.04
C GLU A 510 -5.77 1.28 -40.74
N VAL A 511 -4.90 1.90 -39.93
CA VAL A 511 -3.70 2.61 -40.43
C VAL A 511 -2.48 1.78 -40.00
N LYS A 512 -1.49 1.63 -40.87
CA LYS A 512 -0.22 0.98 -40.54
C LYS A 512 0.47 1.76 -39.42
N ASP A 513 1.14 1.07 -38.51
CA ASP A 513 1.79 1.66 -37.34
C ASP A 513 2.75 2.81 -37.72
N GLU A 514 3.45 2.69 -38.85
CA GLU A 514 4.36 3.69 -39.41
C GLU A 514 3.65 5.02 -39.78
N ASP A 515 2.40 4.93 -40.23
CA ASP A 515 1.61 6.09 -40.68
C ASP A 515 0.71 6.64 -39.57
N LEU A 516 0.58 5.98 -38.42
CA LEU A 516 -0.33 6.32 -37.35
C LEU A 516 -0.11 7.76 -36.83
N PHE A 517 1.14 8.11 -36.54
CA PHE A 517 1.49 9.44 -36.04
C PHE A 517 1.17 10.53 -37.06
N TYR A 518 1.48 10.27 -38.33
CA TYR A 518 1.17 11.20 -39.43
C TYR A 518 -0.34 11.33 -39.64
N SER A 519 -1.09 10.25 -39.55
CA SER A 519 -2.55 10.27 -39.68
C SER A 519 -3.22 11.14 -38.63
N ILE A 520 -2.71 11.12 -37.40
CA ILE A 520 -3.21 11.93 -36.28
C ILE A 520 -2.81 13.39 -36.44
N THR A 521 -1.55 13.67 -36.78
CA THR A 521 -0.98 15.03 -36.79
C THR A 521 -1.23 15.81 -38.05
N SER A 522 -1.48 15.14 -39.18
CA SER A 522 -1.70 15.78 -40.51
C SER A 522 -2.83 16.82 -40.53
N LYS A 523 -3.84 16.67 -39.68
CA LYS A 523 -4.97 17.58 -39.51
C LYS A 523 -4.58 18.94 -38.89
N PHE A 524 -3.39 19.03 -38.31
CA PHE A 524 -2.93 20.21 -37.56
C PHE A 524 -1.76 20.93 -38.23
N LYS A 525 -1.60 20.77 -39.54
CA LYS A 525 -0.55 21.47 -40.33
C LYS A 525 -0.54 22.97 -40.03
N GLY A 526 0.65 23.50 -39.76
CA GLY A 526 0.85 24.92 -39.44
C GLY A 526 0.55 25.31 -37.99
N LYS A 527 0.22 24.35 -37.13
CA LYS A 527 0.04 24.57 -35.68
C LYS A 527 1.18 23.95 -34.89
N VAL A 528 1.47 24.52 -33.72
CA VAL A 528 2.36 23.88 -32.73
C VAL A 528 1.58 22.74 -32.09
N ILE A 529 2.17 21.55 -32.07
CA ILE A 529 1.56 20.34 -31.50
C ILE A 529 2.42 19.88 -30.31
N LEU A 530 1.80 19.79 -29.15
CA LEU A 530 2.38 19.12 -27.99
C LEU A 530 1.90 17.67 -27.99
N VAL A 531 2.84 16.73 -28.07
CA VAL A 531 2.54 15.30 -28.04
C VAL A 531 2.97 14.72 -26.70
N ASP A 532 2.06 14.07 -26.00
CA ASP A 532 2.31 13.40 -24.73
C ASP A 532 1.90 11.92 -24.84
N PHE A 533 2.87 11.02 -24.66
CA PHE A 533 2.65 9.58 -24.62
C PHE A 533 2.50 9.13 -23.17
N TRP A 534 1.36 8.62 -22.84
CA TRP A 534 1.09 8.18 -21.48
C TRP A 534 0.33 6.86 -21.43
N ALA A 535 0.36 6.22 -20.27
CA ALA A 535 -0.40 5.02 -19.99
C ALA A 535 -1.13 5.11 -18.65
N THR A 536 -2.21 4.38 -18.49
CA THR A 536 -3.03 4.37 -17.27
C THR A 536 -2.26 3.94 -16.02
N TRP A 537 -1.22 3.14 -16.18
CA TRP A 537 -0.33 2.66 -15.12
C TRP A 537 0.91 3.55 -14.89
N CYS A 538 1.15 4.55 -15.75
CA CYS A 538 2.32 5.41 -15.65
C CYS A 538 2.13 6.49 -14.55
N GLY A 539 2.69 6.27 -13.37
CA GLY A 539 2.65 7.22 -12.25
C GLY A 539 3.25 8.59 -12.59
N PRO A 540 4.50 8.67 -13.10
CA PRO A 540 5.12 9.93 -13.52
C PRO A 540 4.28 10.70 -14.56
N CYS A 541 3.67 9.99 -15.52
CA CYS A 541 2.83 10.62 -16.52
C CYS A 541 1.58 11.28 -15.90
N LYS A 542 0.96 10.63 -14.92
CA LYS A 542 -0.18 11.19 -14.20
C LYS A 542 0.19 12.45 -13.40
N MET A 543 1.39 12.49 -12.83
CA MET A 543 1.91 13.68 -12.15
C MET A 543 2.17 14.81 -13.14
N ALA A 544 2.81 14.53 -14.28
CA ALA A 544 3.03 15.52 -15.35
C ALA A 544 1.72 16.11 -15.87
N MET A 545 0.69 15.30 -16.08
CA MET A 545 -0.64 15.78 -16.47
C MET A 545 -1.26 16.74 -15.44
N LYS A 546 -1.07 16.50 -14.13
CA LYS A 546 -1.53 17.43 -13.09
C LYS A 546 -0.83 18.78 -13.20
N GLN A 547 0.49 18.78 -13.45
CA GLN A 547 1.30 19.99 -13.62
C GLN A 547 0.95 20.76 -14.91
N MET A 548 0.56 20.06 -15.96
CA MET A 548 0.15 20.70 -17.24
C MET A 548 -1.28 21.27 -17.22
N LYS A 549 -2.10 20.96 -16.21
CA LYS A 549 -3.47 21.49 -16.12
C LYS A 549 -3.57 23.02 -16.19
N PRO A 550 -2.70 23.82 -15.52
CA PRO A 550 -2.73 25.27 -15.64
C PRO A 550 -2.45 25.77 -17.06
N MET A 551 -1.58 25.09 -17.81
CA MET A 551 -1.20 25.46 -19.18
C MET A 551 -2.35 25.33 -20.21
N LYS A 552 -3.42 24.60 -19.87
CA LYS A 552 -4.60 24.44 -20.72
C LYS A 552 -5.63 25.57 -20.58
N LYS A 553 -5.36 26.55 -19.72
CA LYS A 553 -6.26 27.69 -19.48
C LYS A 553 -5.90 28.94 -20.30
N ASP A 554 -4.73 28.95 -20.94
CA ASP A 554 -4.26 29.97 -21.87
C ASP A 554 -4.38 29.46 -23.32
#